data_5eb94fc356b60a0048f66f05b411e3a8
#
_entry.id   5eb94fc356b60a0048f66f05b411e3a8
#
_cell.length_a   1.000
_cell.length_b   1.000
_cell.length_c   1.000
_cell.angle_alpha   90.00
_cell.angle_beta   90.00
_cell.angle_gamma   90.00
#
_symmetry.space_group_name_H-M   'P 1'
#
loop_
_entity.id
_entity.type
_entity.pdbx_description
1 polymer ?
#
loop_
_entity_poly.entity_id
_entity_poly.type
_entity_poly.pdbx_seq_one_letter_code
_entity_poly.pdbx_strand_id
1 'polypeptide(L)'
;MRRLWIVLLVLALLTASGGGPAVVDSQARPPDTSARYTPGVVWAKLAPQALATAEQAAEWDGHRIVGQLTGNPAWVRLSVPAGQEESAVAALRRTPGVVSAEPEYLVTVAETPDDPSFSLQWNMTTIRAPEAWDIFTGTPGLVIAVLDTGVDLNHPDLRENLWRNLGEIPDNGVDDDHNGYVDDIWGWNVIKGDANPQDDHGHGTHVAGIIGAMGNNGVGVAGVAWRCKIMPVKVLNYAGSGTYAGVAEGVYYAAKRFARVINMSLAGTEYSQLLQDAIREAAERYDSVIVAAAGNCAQGGPGCGGVNPIMYPAAMEHVISVAATDSGDQRAAFSGYNQFVDLAAPGVGVYSTALGGSYVYKTGTSMATPLVAGLAGLVGWMRPGWNDEQVEAHLKATAVKVGDIPYDENGRNDYYGYGRIDAAAALQGLLTPPHLAASESGWVIHAAPGEAVQASLTLMNTGNESIDWAAQIPPDASWLRIQPANGALAPGAHVVLKLVGTETLAPGLYRGRFSITSTHPLWDGQAPQVDVYMLIAASSCRLPLVYVRRLR
;
A
#
# COMPACT_ATOMS: atom_id res chain seq x y z
N MET A 1 -9.71 -68.90 -20.82
CA MET A 1 -9.01 -69.78 -19.84
C MET A 1 -8.53 -68.85 -18.71
N ARG A 2 -9.27 -68.86 -17.60
CA ARG A 2 -8.93 -69.38 -16.25
C ARG A 2 -7.60 -68.78 -15.74
N ARG A 3 -7.51 -68.07 -14.60
CA ARG A 3 -7.97 -68.43 -13.25
C ARG A 3 -8.03 -67.20 -12.35
N LEU A 4 -9.13 -67.12 -11.63
CA LEU A 4 -9.43 -66.52 -10.33
C LEU A 4 -8.54 -67.13 -9.22
N TRP A 5 -8.11 -66.35 -8.20
CA TRP A 5 -7.92 -66.80 -6.83
C TRP A 5 -8.31 -65.72 -5.82
N ILE A 6 -9.29 -66.06 -4.99
CA ILE A 6 -9.74 -65.45 -3.75
C ILE A 6 -9.04 -66.21 -2.61
N VAL A 7 -8.63 -65.51 -1.55
CA VAL A 7 -8.50 -66.04 -0.17
C VAL A 7 -8.38 -64.83 0.76
N LEU A 8 -9.41 -64.51 1.52
CA LEU A 8 -9.86 -64.94 2.85
C LEU A 8 -9.24 -64.19 4.05
N LEU A 9 -10.13 -63.57 4.77
CA LEU A 9 -10.09 -62.97 6.11
C LEU A 9 -9.49 -63.91 7.18
N VAL A 10 -8.72 -63.36 8.13
CA VAL A 10 -8.64 -63.84 9.50
C VAL A 10 -8.74 -62.67 10.48
N LEU A 11 -9.81 -62.63 11.24
CA LEU A 11 -10.00 -61.85 12.46
C LEU A 11 -9.18 -62.49 13.60
N ALA A 12 -8.46 -61.68 14.34
CA ALA A 12 -8.03 -62.02 15.69
C ALA A 12 -8.23 -60.81 16.60
N LEU A 13 -9.22 -60.87 17.46
CA LEU A 13 -9.35 -60.02 18.65
C LEU A 13 -8.23 -60.36 19.63
N LEU A 14 -7.51 -59.33 20.08
CA LEU A 14 -6.79 -59.33 21.35
C LEU A 14 -6.92 -57.96 22.00
N THR A 15 -7.67 -57.96 23.11
CA THR A 15 -7.78 -56.86 24.07
C THR A 15 -6.45 -56.69 24.80
N ALA A 16 -5.87 -55.51 24.76
CA ALA A 16 -4.91 -55.07 25.76
C ALA A 16 -5.00 -53.55 25.93
N SER A 17 -5.25 -53.15 27.14
CA SER A 17 -5.22 -51.82 27.69
C SER A 17 -3.83 -51.18 27.56
N GLY A 18 -3.75 -49.91 27.16
CA GLY A 18 -2.50 -49.12 27.33
C GLY A 18 -2.35 -47.97 26.39
N GLY A 19 -2.50 -46.78 26.89
CA GLY A 19 -1.92 -45.51 26.47
C GLY A 19 -1.76 -45.25 24.97
N GLY A 20 -2.75 -44.66 24.33
CA GLY A 20 -2.54 -44.06 22.99
C GLY A 20 -1.61 -42.87 23.06
N PRO A 21 -0.71 -42.68 22.07
CA PRO A 21 0.08 -41.46 22.01
C PRO A 21 -0.86 -40.28 21.80
N ALA A 22 -0.58 -39.19 22.55
CA ALA A 22 -1.23 -37.90 22.37
C ALA A 22 -1.18 -37.52 20.89
N VAL A 23 -2.32 -37.36 20.27
CA VAL A 23 -2.42 -36.70 18.95
C VAL A 23 -1.95 -35.27 19.16
N VAL A 24 -0.73 -34.98 18.74
CA VAL A 24 -0.27 -33.60 18.59
C VAL A 24 -1.11 -33.03 17.46
N ASP A 25 -2.06 -32.18 17.83
CA ASP A 25 -2.81 -31.37 16.90
C ASP A 25 -1.82 -30.43 16.15
N SER A 26 -1.36 -30.86 14.98
CA SER A 26 -0.40 -30.16 14.15
C SER A 26 -1.05 -29.12 13.24
N GLN A 27 -2.24 -28.65 13.59
CA GLN A 27 -2.82 -27.46 12.97
C GLN A 27 -2.61 -26.22 13.84
N ALA A 28 -1.35 -25.88 14.08
CA ALA A 28 -1.02 -24.51 14.43
C ALA A 28 -1.48 -23.63 13.25
N ARG A 29 -2.51 -22.83 13.48
CA ARG A 29 -2.93 -21.77 12.57
C ARG A 29 -1.66 -21.00 12.20
N PRO A 30 -1.36 -20.76 10.90
CA PRO A 30 -0.21 -19.96 10.55
C PRO A 30 -0.31 -18.62 11.31
N PRO A 31 0.81 -18.08 11.81
CA PRO A 31 0.79 -16.81 12.54
C PRO A 31 0.11 -15.77 11.66
N ASP A 32 -0.76 -14.98 12.28
CA ASP A 32 -1.39 -13.84 11.63
C ASP A 32 -0.30 -12.88 11.16
N THR A 33 0.01 -12.90 9.88
CA THR A 33 1.08 -12.08 9.28
C THR A 33 0.76 -10.59 9.26
N SER A 34 -0.44 -10.19 9.71
CA SER A 34 -0.84 -8.78 9.86
C SER A 34 -0.40 -8.16 11.19
N ALA A 35 0.02 -8.95 12.17
CA ALA A 35 0.46 -8.45 13.47
C ALA A 35 1.84 -7.78 13.36
N ARG A 36 1.93 -6.48 13.70
CA ARG A 36 3.20 -5.73 13.72
C ARG A 36 4.12 -6.11 14.88
N TYR A 37 3.61 -6.71 15.94
CA TYR A 37 4.31 -7.09 17.15
C TYR A 37 3.68 -8.33 17.81
N THR A 38 4.45 -9.00 18.65
CA THR A 38 3.99 -10.16 19.40
C THR A 38 2.85 -9.75 20.36
N PRO A 39 1.65 -10.32 20.23
CA PRO A 39 0.53 -9.98 21.11
C PRO A 39 0.84 -10.25 22.57
N GLY A 40 0.50 -9.31 23.44
CA GLY A 40 0.65 -9.44 24.89
C GLY A 40 2.06 -9.23 25.41
N VAL A 41 2.98 -8.66 24.62
CA VAL A 41 4.38 -8.49 24.99
C VAL A 41 4.90 -7.09 24.65
N VAL A 42 5.60 -6.49 25.62
CA VAL A 42 6.34 -5.24 25.43
C VAL A 42 7.74 -5.34 26.04
N TRP A 43 8.67 -4.55 25.56
CA TRP A 43 10.00 -4.40 26.10
C TRP A 43 10.12 -3.05 26.81
N ALA A 44 10.76 -3.04 27.98
CA ALA A 44 11.12 -1.83 28.70
C ALA A 44 12.61 -1.83 29.04
N LYS A 45 13.32 -0.75 28.70
CA LYS A 45 14.69 -0.52 29.12
C LYS A 45 14.66 0.20 30.45
N LEU A 46 15.21 -0.41 31.49
CA LEU A 46 15.22 0.12 32.85
C LEU A 46 16.55 0.82 33.18
N ALA A 47 16.47 1.90 33.96
CA ALA A 47 17.64 2.50 34.60
C ALA A 47 18.20 1.54 35.67
N PRO A 48 19.50 1.63 36.04
CA PRO A 48 20.14 0.66 36.95
C PRO A 48 19.42 0.43 38.28
N GLN A 49 18.84 1.46 38.85
CA GLN A 49 18.10 1.35 40.13
C GLN A 49 16.75 0.63 39.96
N ALA A 50 16.02 0.91 38.86
CA ALA A 50 14.79 0.24 38.56
C ALA A 50 15.02 -1.23 38.15
N LEU A 51 16.11 -1.51 37.44
CA LEU A 51 16.54 -2.86 37.09
C LEU A 51 16.83 -3.71 38.34
N ALA A 52 17.59 -3.20 39.30
CA ALA A 52 17.88 -3.91 40.53
C ALA A 52 16.61 -4.26 41.33
N THR A 53 15.58 -3.45 41.24
CA THR A 53 14.27 -3.74 41.85
C THR A 53 13.50 -4.81 41.01
N ALA A 54 13.52 -4.69 39.68
CA ALA A 54 12.87 -5.63 38.78
C ALA A 54 13.47 -7.05 38.84
N GLU A 55 14.78 -7.18 39.00
CA GLU A 55 15.48 -8.47 39.14
C GLU A 55 15.10 -9.26 40.41
N GLN A 56 14.59 -8.58 41.45
CA GLN A 56 14.14 -9.19 42.70
C GLN A 56 12.62 -9.47 42.73
N ALA A 57 11.89 -9.02 41.71
CA ALA A 57 10.43 -9.12 41.65
C ALA A 57 9.99 -9.94 40.42
N ALA A 58 8.91 -10.71 40.56
CA ALA A 58 8.26 -11.38 39.44
C ALA A 58 7.40 -10.41 38.59
N GLU A 59 7.13 -9.23 39.11
CA GLU A 59 6.32 -8.17 38.51
C GLU A 59 7.01 -6.82 38.68
N TRP A 60 6.83 -5.97 37.70
CA TRP A 60 7.30 -4.60 37.70
C TRP A 60 6.25 -3.65 37.15
N ASP A 61 5.92 -2.59 37.89
CA ASP A 61 4.89 -1.61 37.53
C ASP A 61 3.53 -2.26 37.10
N GLY A 62 3.14 -3.33 37.86
CA GLY A 62 1.89 -4.06 37.59
C GLY A 62 1.94 -5.02 36.40
N HIS A 63 3.10 -5.17 35.76
CA HIS A 63 3.30 -6.09 34.64
C HIS A 63 4.22 -7.25 35.04
N ARG A 64 3.84 -8.48 34.67
CA ARG A 64 4.66 -9.66 34.94
C ARG A 64 5.90 -9.65 34.05
N ILE A 65 7.09 -9.83 34.67
CA ILE A 65 8.33 -10.01 33.93
C ILE A 65 8.36 -11.43 33.35
N VAL A 66 8.49 -11.52 32.03
CA VAL A 66 8.51 -12.79 31.28
C VAL A 66 9.86 -13.10 30.66
N GLY A 67 10.83 -12.19 30.78
CA GLY A 67 12.20 -12.39 30.30
C GLY A 67 13.06 -11.14 30.35
N GLN A 68 14.34 -11.32 30.00
CA GLN A 68 15.32 -10.25 29.83
C GLN A 68 16.13 -10.53 28.56
N LEU A 69 16.63 -9.48 27.93
CA LEU A 69 17.50 -9.62 26.77
C LEU A 69 18.90 -10.06 27.20
N THR A 70 19.32 -11.25 26.79
CA THR A 70 20.58 -11.88 27.22
C THR A 70 21.82 -10.99 27.00
N GLY A 71 21.87 -10.27 25.87
CA GLY A 71 22.98 -9.38 25.54
C GLY A 71 22.94 -8.00 26.25
N ASN A 72 21.80 -7.62 26.80
CA ASN A 72 21.62 -6.37 27.55
C ASN A 72 20.49 -6.49 28.58
N PRO A 73 20.83 -6.94 29.82
CA PRO A 73 19.83 -7.17 30.87
C PRO A 73 19.00 -5.94 31.27
N ALA A 74 19.42 -4.74 30.89
CA ALA A 74 18.62 -3.53 31.14
C ALA A 74 17.28 -3.55 30.39
N TRP A 75 17.16 -4.37 29.34
CA TRP A 75 15.89 -4.61 28.64
C TRP A 75 15.15 -5.78 29.29
N VAL A 76 14.00 -5.50 29.85
CA VAL A 76 13.10 -6.49 30.46
C VAL A 76 11.88 -6.69 29.53
N ARG A 77 11.45 -7.93 29.40
CA ARG A 77 10.28 -8.34 28.64
C ARG A 77 9.10 -8.46 29.59
N LEU A 78 8.06 -7.71 29.32
CA LEU A 78 6.87 -7.59 30.18
C LEU A 78 5.65 -8.18 29.47
N SER A 79 4.84 -8.90 30.22
CA SER A 79 3.54 -9.38 29.74
C SER A 79 2.48 -8.31 29.99
N VAL A 80 1.74 -7.98 28.94
CA VAL A 80 0.61 -7.04 28.97
C VAL A 80 -0.63 -7.75 28.40
N PRO A 81 -1.85 -7.25 28.62
CA PRO A 81 -3.01 -7.78 27.90
C PRO A 81 -2.85 -7.60 26.39
N ALA A 82 -3.12 -8.65 25.63
CA ALA A 82 -3.05 -8.57 24.17
C ALA A 82 -4.01 -7.49 23.63
N GLY A 83 -3.50 -6.68 22.69
CA GLY A 83 -4.21 -5.51 22.17
C GLY A 83 -4.04 -4.23 23.01
N GLN A 84 -3.24 -4.27 24.09
CA GLN A 84 -2.94 -3.11 24.92
C GLN A 84 -1.43 -2.73 24.90
N GLU A 85 -0.67 -3.27 23.97
CA GLU A 85 0.80 -3.11 23.91
C GLU A 85 1.19 -1.64 23.78
N GLU A 86 0.58 -0.91 22.87
CA GLU A 86 0.86 0.52 22.63
C GLU A 86 0.47 1.38 23.85
N SER A 87 -0.67 1.10 24.48
CA SER A 87 -1.11 1.80 25.68
C SER A 87 -0.19 1.51 26.88
N ALA A 88 0.26 0.26 27.02
CA ALA A 88 1.22 -0.14 28.03
C ALA A 88 2.59 0.53 27.79
N VAL A 89 3.07 0.58 26.55
CA VAL A 89 4.29 1.29 26.16
C VAL A 89 4.17 2.78 26.49
N ALA A 90 3.04 3.41 26.16
CA ALA A 90 2.81 4.82 26.48
C ALA A 90 2.77 5.10 28.00
N ALA A 91 2.27 4.16 28.81
CA ALA A 91 2.31 4.23 30.27
C ALA A 91 3.74 4.03 30.78
N LEU A 92 4.42 2.98 30.33
CA LEU A 92 5.79 2.65 30.72
C LEU A 92 6.76 3.79 30.44
N ARG A 93 6.66 4.48 29.31
CA ARG A 93 7.50 5.65 28.97
C ARG A 93 7.33 6.82 29.94
N ARG A 94 6.24 6.86 30.70
CA ARG A 94 6.00 7.86 31.75
C ARG A 94 6.39 7.39 33.14
N THR A 95 6.69 6.10 33.30
CA THR A 95 7.04 5.51 34.60
C THR A 95 8.48 5.87 35.01
N PRO A 96 8.70 6.40 36.20
CA PRO A 96 10.06 6.70 36.70
C PRO A 96 10.94 5.45 36.66
N GLY A 97 12.15 5.59 36.09
CA GLY A 97 13.11 4.49 35.97
C GLY A 97 13.03 3.74 34.63
N VAL A 98 12.05 4.04 33.76
CA VAL A 98 12.04 3.58 32.35
C VAL A 98 12.82 4.56 31.49
N VAL A 99 13.84 4.05 30.80
CA VAL A 99 14.65 4.81 29.84
C VAL A 99 13.98 4.81 28.45
N SER A 100 13.40 3.67 28.05
CA SER A 100 12.68 3.46 26.78
C SER A 100 11.71 2.29 26.94
N ALA A 101 10.64 2.28 26.13
CA ALA A 101 9.75 1.14 26.01
C ALA A 101 9.23 1.03 24.58
N GLU A 102 9.02 -0.20 24.11
CA GLU A 102 8.51 -0.50 22.77
C GLU A 102 7.76 -1.84 22.77
N PRO A 103 6.81 -2.06 21.83
CA PRO A 103 6.25 -3.39 21.60
C PRO A 103 7.34 -4.37 21.14
N GLU A 104 7.12 -5.67 21.30
CA GLU A 104 7.98 -6.69 20.69
C GLU A 104 7.69 -6.78 19.21
N TYR A 105 8.31 -5.91 18.41
CA TYR A 105 8.08 -5.87 16.96
C TYR A 105 8.48 -7.19 16.30
N LEU A 106 7.60 -7.70 15.46
CA LEU A 106 7.89 -8.85 14.62
C LEU A 106 8.77 -8.42 13.46
N VAL A 107 9.76 -9.24 13.17
CA VAL A 107 10.55 -9.16 11.92
C VAL A 107 10.23 -10.42 11.13
N THR A 108 9.81 -10.25 9.88
CA THR A 108 9.63 -11.33 8.92
C THR A 108 10.75 -11.27 7.90
N VAL A 109 11.05 -12.40 7.27
CA VAL A 109 11.85 -12.39 6.04
C VAL A 109 10.98 -11.70 5.00
N ALA A 110 11.50 -10.64 4.35
CA ALA A 110 10.80 -9.99 3.25
C ALA A 110 10.42 -11.03 2.19
N GLU A 111 9.20 -10.94 1.63
CA GLU A 111 8.75 -11.87 0.60
C GLU A 111 9.65 -11.75 -0.62
N THR A 112 10.61 -12.67 -0.73
CA THR A 112 11.47 -12.76 -1.91
C THR A 112 10.77 -13.65 -2.92
N PRO A 113 10.52 -13.15 -4.15
CA PRO A 113 9.92 -13.96 -5.21
C PRO A 113 10.69 -15.26 -5.46
N ASP A 114 9.98 -16.36 -5.74
CA ASP A 114 10.57 -17.66 -6.06
C ASP A 114 11.04 -17.76 -7.53
N ASP A 115 10.99 -16.65 -8.25
CA ASP A 115 11.36 -16.52 -9.66
C ASP A 115 12.87 -16.70 -9.84
N PRO A 116 13.31 -17.64 -10.70
CA PRO A 116 14.70 -18.08 -10.76
C PRO A 116 15.71 -16.97 -11.08
N SER A 117 15.30 -15.94 -11.81
CA SER A 117 16.15 -14.83 -12.22
C SER A 117 15.99 -13.58 -11.37
N PHE A 118 15.22 -13.64 -10.28
CA PHE A 118 15.03 -12.46 -9.39
C PHE A 118 16.36 -11.92 -8.85
N SER A 119 17.31 -12.79 -8.55
CA SER A 119 18.64 -12.38 -8.08
C SER A 119 19.45 -11.53 -9.09
N LEU A 120 19.05 -11.50 -10.36
CA LEU A 120 19.63 -10.66 -11.40
C LEU A 120 18.98 -9.26 -11.47
N GLN A 121 17.87 -9.07 -10.78
CA GLN A 121 17.09 -7.82 -10.74
C GLN A 121 17.55 -6.89 -9.62
N TRP A 122 18.80 -6.41 -9.68
CA TRP A 122 19.36 -5.48 -8.69
C TRP A 122 18.49 -4.22 -8.48
N ASN A 123 17.80 -3.80 -9.55
CA ASN A 123 16.89 -2.66 -9.56
C ASN A 123 15.73 -2.81 -8.57
N MET A 124 15.18 -4.02 -8.41
CA MET A 124 14.07 -4.28 -7.47
C MET A 124 14.53 -4.15 -6.02
N THR A 125 15.71 -4.67 -5.69
CA THR A 125 16.29 -4.53 -4.35
C THR A 125 16.63 -3.06 -4.05
N THR A 126 17.18 -2.34 -5.03
CA THR A 126 17.55 -0.93 -4.86
C THR A 126 16.36 -0.03 -4.56
N ILE A 127 15.21 -0.25 -5.20
CA ILE A 127 13.98 0.49 -4.91
C ILE A 127 13.20 -0.08 -3.71
N ARG A 128 13.73 -1.09 -3.03
CA ARG A 128 13.10 -1.78 -1.90
C ARG A 128 11.71 -2.36 -2.24
N ALA A 129 11.61 -2.95 -3.43
CA ALA A 129 10.39 -3.61 -3.88
C ALA A 129 10.01 -4.82 -3.01
N PRO A 130 10.94 -5.69 -2.54
CA PRO A 130 10.58 -6.79 -1.64
C PRO A 130 9.82 -6.35 -0.40
N GLU A 131 10.27 -5.30 0.27
CA GLU A 131 9.59 -4.77 1.46
C GLU A 131 8.25 -4.10 1.11
N ALA A 132 8.11 -3.56 -0.10
CA ALA A 132 6.84 -3.02 -0.58
C ALA A 132 5.83 -4.15 -0.86
N TRP A 133 6.29 -5.30 -1.35
CA TRP A 133 5.44 -6.46 -1.64
C TRP A 133 4.86 -7.12 -0.40
N ASP A 134 5.50 -6.98 0.77
CA ASP A 134 4.90 -7.34 2.06
C ASP A 134 3.60 -6.54 2.35
N ILE A 135 3.44 -5.39 1.70
CA ILE A 135 2.26 -4.52 1.85
C ILE A 135 1.27 -4.77 0.71
N PHE A 136 1.73 -4.68 -0.54
CA PHE A 136 0.85 -4.80 -1.70
C PHE A 136 1.63 -5.11 -2.98
N THR A 137 1.21 -6.14 -3.71
CA THR A 137 1.82 -6.61 -4.96
C THR A 137 1.03 -6.23 -6.23
N GLY A 138 -0.09 -5.53 -6.04
CA GLY A 138 -1.04 -5.23 -7.10
C GLY A 138 -2.26 -6.17 -7.10
N THR A 139 -3.12 -5.98 -8.08
CA THR A 139 -4.36 -6.74 -8.24
C THR A 139 -4.75 -6.78 -9.73
N PRO A 140 -5.51 -7.80 -10.19
CA PRO A 140 -6.02 -7.84 -11.57
C PRO A 140 -6.92 -6.66 -11.96
N GLY A 141 -7.42 -5.88 -11.00
CA GLY A 141 -8.15 -4.64 -11.28
C GLY A 141 -7.26 -3.45 -11.62
N LEU A 142 -5.97 -3.49 -11.26
CA LEU A 142 -5.01 -2.45 -11.60
C LEU A 142 -4.54 -2.62 -13.04
N VAL A 143 -4.91 -1.71 -13.92
CA VAL A 143 -4.50 -1.71 -15.32
C VAL A 143 -3.40 -0.67 -15.55
N ILE A 144 -2.27 -1.10 -16.13
CA ILE A 144 -1.15 -0.24 -16.53
C ILE A 144 -0.93 -0.41 -18.03
N ALA A 145 -1.10 0.67 -18.78
CA ALA A 145 -0.89 0.66 -20.24
C ALA A 145 0.60 0.87 -20.57
N VAL A 146 1.09 0.11 -21.53
CA VAL A 146 2.44 0.21 -22.08
C VAL A 146 2.35 0.70 -23.51
N LEU A 147 2.58 2.00 -23.69
CA LEU A 147 2.64 2.65 -25.01
C LEU A 147 4.05 2.53 -25.57
N ASP A 148 4.28 1.51 -26.41
CA ASP A 148 5.64 1.13 -26.83
C ASP A 148 5.61 0.38 -28.19
N THR A 149 6.58 -0.51 -28.43
CA THR A 149 6.68 -1.35 -29.63
C THR A 149 5.71 -2.54 -29.66
N GLY A 150 4.81 -2.63 -28.66
CA GLY A 150 3.94 -3.77 -28.40
C GLY A 150 4.46 -4.62 -27.24
N VAL A 151 3.85 -5.76 -26.98
CA VAL A 151 4.26 -6.74 -25.95
C VAL A 151 4.23 -8.14 -26.58
N ASP A 152 5.14 -9.01 -26.19
CA ASP A 152 5.08 -10.45 -26.57
C ASP A 152 3.91 -11.11 -25.84
N LEU A 153 2.78 -11.27 -26.55
CA LEU A 153 1.54 -11.80 -26.01
C LEU A 153 1.64 -13.26 -25.55
N ASN A 154 2.69 -13.97 -25.97
CA ASN A 154 2.93 -15.37 -25.63
C ASN A 154 4.02 -15.55 -24.57
N HIS A 155 4.61 -14.47 -24.05
CA HIS A 155 5.68 -14.57 -23.08
C HIS A 155 5.19 -15.27 -21.80
N PRO A 156 5.82 -16.35 -21.33
CA PRO A 156 5.33 -17.16 -20.21
C PRO A 156 5.18 -16.39 -18.91
N ASP A 157 5.98 -15.35 -18.72
CA ASP A 157 6.02 -14.52 -17.52
C ASP A 157 5.12 -13.25 -17.60
N LEU A 158 4.48 -13.03 -18.74
CA LEU A 158 3.60 -11.86 -18.97
C LEU A 158 2.15 -12.26 -19.25
N ARG A 159 1.91 -13.36 -19.95
CA ARG A 159 0.60 -13.68 -20.54
C ARG A 159 -0.56 -13.70 -19.55
N GLU A 160 -0.34 -14.16 -18.31
CA GLU A 160 -1.36 -14.20 -17.28
C GLU A 160 -1.70 -12.79 -16.75
N ASN A 161 -0.76 -11.85 -16.88
CA ASN A 161 -0.92 -10.45 -16.52
C ASN A 161 -1.31 -9.55 -17.71
N LEU A 162 -1.49 -10.08 -18.89
CA LEU A 162 -2.02 -9.27 -19.98
C LEU A 162 -3.47 -8.84 -19.69
N TRP A 163 -3.74 -7.58 -20.00
CA TRP A 163 -5.09 -7.04 -19.98
C TRP A 163 -5.93 -7.68 -21.09
N ARG A 164 -7.20 -7.86 -20.82
CA ARG A 164 -8.16 -8.39 -21.80
C ARG A 164 -9.42 -7.55 -21.80
N ASN A 165 -9.83 -7.13 -23.01
CA ASN A 165 -11.14 -6.55 -23.21
C ASN A 165 -12.20 -7.67 -23.16
N LEU A 166 -13.00 -7.67 -22.10
CA LEU A 166 -14.08 -8.65 -21.91
C LEU A 166 -15.37 -8.25 -22.66
N GLY A 167 -15.42 -7.06 -23.23
CA GLY A 167 -16.53 -6.58 -24.04
C GLY A 167 -16.53 -7.13 -25.47
N GLU A 168 -15.38 -7.68 -25.90
CA GLU A 168 -15.18 -8.18 -27.26
C GLU A 168 -15.34 -9.71 -27.36
N ILE A 169 -15.92 -10.16 -28.46
CA ILE A 169 -15.97 -11.57 -28.89
C ILE A 169 -14.81 -11.81 -29.86
N PRO A 170 -13.83 -12.65 -29.53
CA PRO A 170 -12.62 -12.80 -30.32
C PRO A 170 -12.88 -13.15 -31.81
N ASP A 171 -12.13 -12.50 -32.69
CA ASP A 171 -12.00 -12.84 -34.12
C ASP A 171 -13.34 -12.85 -34.90
N ASN A 172 -14.34 -12.08 -34.45
CA ASN A 172 -15.62 -12.00 -35.13
C ASN A 172 -15.71 -10.85 -36.17
N GLY A 173 -14.73 -9.92 -36.16
CA GLY A 173 -14.64 -8.77 -37.04
C GLY A 173 -15.66 -7.67 -36.72
N VAL A 174 -16.22 -7.67 -35.54
CA VAL A 174 -17.19 -6.69 -35.02
C VAL A 174 -16.64 -5.99 -33.81
N ASP A 175 -16.89 -4.72 -33.68
CA ASP A 175 -16.68 -3.92 -32.45
C ASP A 175 -17.91 -4.15 -31.54
N ASP A 176 -17.84 -5.20 -30.69
CA ASP A 176 -18.98 -5.66 -29.88
C ASP A 176 -19.31 -4.70 -28.72
N ASP A 177 -18.33 -4.02 -28.16
CA ASP A 177 -18.52 -3.05 -27.09
C ASP A 177 -18.70 -1.60 -27.58
N HIS A 178 -18.68 -1.40 -28.91
CA HIS A 178 -18.89 -0.11 -29.59
C HIS A 178 -17.91 0.99 -29.13
N ASN A 179 -16.69 0.60 -28.87
CA ASN A 179 -15.63 1.48 -28.40
C ASN A 179 -14.82 2.14 -29.54
N GLY A 180 -15.04 1.73 -30.79
CA GLY A 180 -14.39 2.20 -32.01
C GLY A 180 -13.19 1.36 -32.44
N TYR A 181 -12.93 0.21 -31.80
CA TYR A 181 -11.77 -0.66 -32.03
C TYR A 181 -12.23 -2.12 -32.14
N VAL A 182 -12.18 -2.65 -33.35
CA VAL A 182 -12.68 -4.00 -33.67
C VAL A 182 -11.75 -5.06 -33.10
N ASP A 183 -12.30 -6.05 -32.40
CA ASP A 183 -11.57 -7.20 -31.82
C ASP A 183 -10.38 -6.82 -30.92
N ASP A 184 -10.39 -5.70 -30.19
CA ASP A 184 -9.28 -5.22 -29.35
C ASP A 184 -9.07 -6.02 -28.05
N ILE A 185 -9.09 -7.35 -28.17
CA ILE A 185 -9.04 -8.31 -27.06
C ILE A 185 -7.84 -8.11 -26.13
N TRP A 186 -6.66 -7.87 -26.69
CA TRP A 186 -5.39 -7.80 -25.94
C TRP A 186 -4.78 -6.39 -25.90
N GLY A 187 -5.48 -5.41 -26.45
CA GLY A 187 -4.98 -4.06 -26.64
C GLY A 187 -5.02 -3.65 -28.12
N TRP A 188 -4.27 -2.62 -28.48
CA TRP A 188 -4.39 -2.00 -29.80
C TRP A 188 -3.05 -1.70 -30.46
N ASN A 189 -3.00 -1.90 -31.76
CA ASN A 189 -1.87 -1.54 -32.62
C ASN A 189 -2.21 -0.30 -33.45
N VAL A 190 -1.80 0.86 -32.93
CA VAL A 190 -2.02 2.17 -33.60
C VAL A 190 -1.29 2.24 -34.95
N ILE A 191 -0.13 1.56 -35.08
CA ILE A 191 0.70 1.61 -36.31
C ILE A 191 -0.03 1.03 -37.52
N LYS A 192 -0.81 -0.04 -37.29
CA LYS A 192 -1.57 -0.73 -38.36
C LYS A 192 -3.08 -0.46 -38.31
N GLY A 193 -3.59 0.07 -37.19
CA GLY A 193 -5.02 0.21 -36.96
C GLY A 193 -5.70 -1.17 -36.80
N ASP A 194 -5.05 -2.09 -36.07
CA ASP A 194 -5.57 -3.45 -35.87
C ASP A 194 -5.43 -3.91 -34.40
N ALA A 195 -6.09 -5.00 -34.06
CA ALA A 195 -6.14 -5.57 -32.71
C ALA A 195 -4.91 -6.43 -32.36
N ASN A 196 -3.80 -6.32 -33.10
CA ASN A 196 -2.61 -7.13 -32.85
C ASN A 196 -1.44 -6.27 -32.33
N PRO A 197 -1.36 -6.03 -31.00
CA PRO A 197 -0.26 -5.28 -30.40
C PRO A 197 0.99 -6.13 -30.13
N GLN A 198 1.18 -7.25 -30.85
CA GLN A 198 2.37 -8.11 -30.73
C GLN A 198 3.63 -7.30 -31.00
N ASP A 199 4.61 -7.45 -30.10
CA ASP A 199 5.92 -6.80 -30.21
C ASP A 199 6.78 -7.44 -31.31
N ASP A 200 7.37 -6.60 -32.14
CA ASP A 200 8.28 -6.99 -33.24
C ASP A 200 9.67 -6.34 -33.12
N HIS A 201 9.98 -5.71 -31.95
CA HIS A 201 11.23 -5.03 -31.65
C HIS A 201 11.85 -5.53 -30.32
N GLY A 202 11.03 -5.85 -29.32
CA GLY A 202 11.45 -6.35 -28.01
C GLY A 202 11.76 -5.26 -26.98
N HIS A 203 11.42 -3.99 -27.24
CA HIS A 203 11.57 -2.93 -26.26
C HIS A 203 10.35 -2.90 -25.33
N GLY A 204 9.15 -2.89 -25.86
CA GLY A 204 7.93 -2.86 -25.07
C GLY A 204 7.72 -4.13 -24.22
N THR A 205 8.15 -5.29 -24.72
CA THR A 205 8.16 -6.54 -23.94
C THR A 205 9.06 -6.40 -22.71
N HIS A 206 10.24 -5.78 -22.84
CA HIS A 206 11.14 -5.55 -21.72
C HIS A 206 10.56 -4.57 -20.69
N VAL A 207 9.97 -3.48 -21.16
CA VAL A 207 9.27 -2.48 -20.33
C VAL A 207 8.10 -3.13 -19.57
N ALA A 208 7.28 -3.93 -20.26
CA ALA A 208 6.16 -4.65 -19.66
C ALA A 208 6.59 -5.57 -18.49
N GLY A 209 7.72 -6.27 -18.65
CA GLY A 209 8.25 -7.15 -17.60
C GLY A 209 8.70 -6.39 -16.35
N ILE A 210 9.29 -5.21 -16.49
CA ILE A 210 9.66 -4.36 -15.35
C ILE A 210 8.42 -3.93 -14.57
N ILE A 211 7.34 -3.60 -15.26
CA ILE A 211 6.07 -3.21 -14.64
C ILE A 211 5.42 -4.39 -13.93
N GLY A 212 5.22 -5.50 -14.65
CA GLY A 212 4.28 -6.52 -14.22
C GLY A 212 4.56 -7.94 -14.75
N ALA A 213 5.84 -8.36 -14.89
CA ALA A 213 6.13 -9.80 -14.95
C ALA A 213 5.56 -10.45 -13.69
N MET A 214 4.96 -11.65 -13.84
CA MET A 214 4.25 -12.31 -12.74
C MET A 214 5.26 -12.83 -11.71
N GLY A 215 5.26 -12.29 -10.51
CA GLY A 215 6.09 -12.79 -9.42
C GLY A 215 5.48 -13.98 -8.71
N ASN A 216 6.32 -14.77 -8.05
CA ASN A 216 5.97 -16.00 -7.35
C ASN A 216 5.28 -17.03 -8.26
N ASN A 217 5.77 -17.18 -9.49
CA ASN A 217 5.27 -18.16 -10.46
C ASN A 217 6.31 -19.23 -10.82
N GLY A 218 7.51 -19.15 -10.21
CA GLY A 218 8.63 -20.05 -10.49
C GLY A 218 9.25 -19.87 -11.88
N VAL A 219 8.98 -18.73 -12.57
CA VAL A 219 9.40 -18.44 -13.94
C VAL A 219 10.05 -17.05 -13.99
N GLY A 220 11.26 -16.96 -14.54
CA GLY A 220 11.91 -15.72 -14.94
C GLY A 220 12.11 -14.67 -13.86
N VAL A 221 11.34 -13.58 -13.90
CA VAL A 221 11.55 -12.33 -13.15
C VAL A 221 10.25 -11.81 -12.51
N ALA A 222 10.35 -10.91 -11.55
CA ALA A 222 9.19 -10.24 -10.97
C ALA A 222 9.10 -8.77 -11.43
N GLY A 223 7.90 -8.30 -11.76
CA GLY A 223 7.61 -6.88 -11.99
C GLY A 223 7.29 -6.12 -10.71
N VAL A 224 7.36 -4.79 -10.71
CA VAL A 224 7.05 -3.95 -9.54
C VAL A 224 5.62 -4.19 -9.04
N ALA A 225 4.67 -4.28 -9.95
CA ALA A 225 3.26 -4.55 -9.69
C ALA A 225 2.86 -5.91 -10.29
N TRP A 226 3.45 -6.99 -9.79
CA TRP A 226 3.41 -8.32 -10.39
C TRP A 226 2.02 -8.99 -10.51
N ARG A 227 0.99 -8.39 -9.93
CA ARG A 227 -0.42 -8.82 -10.06
C ARG A 227 -1.29 -7.83 -10.84
N CYS A 228 -0.70 -6.81 -11.47
CA CYS A 228 -1.44 -5.88 -12.30
C CYS A 228 -1.84 -6.51 -13.65
N LYS A 229 -2.64 -5.79 -14.42
CA LYS A 229 -2.89 -6.08 -15.83
C LYS A 229 -2.13 -5.11 -16.73
N ILE A 230 -1.31 -5.63 -17.60
CA ILE A 230 -0.58 -4.89 -18.63
C ILE A 230 -1.46 -4.75 -19.85
N MET A 231 -1.74 -3.51 -20.28
CA MET A 231 -2.47 -3.21 -21.51
C MET A 231 -1.47 -2.84 -22.60
N PRO A 232 -1.21 -3.73 -23.59
CA PRO A 232 -0.33 -3.43 -24.70
C PRO A 232 -0.96 -2.41 -25.66
N VAL A 233 -0.24 -1.32 -25.92
CA VAL A 233 -0.63 -0.31 -26.94
C VAL A 233 0.58 -0.07 -27.85
N LYS A 234 0.56 -0.64 -29.04
CA LYS A 234 1.67 -0.53 -29.96
C LYS A 234 1.60 0.78 -30.73
N VAL A 235 2.40 1.76 -30.29
CA VAL A 235 2.55 3.10 -30.88
C VAL A 235 3.88 3.28 -31.60
N LEU A 236 4.81 2.33 -31.45
CA LEU A 236 6.11 2.28 -32.13
C LEU A 236 6.19 1.04 -33.03
N ASN A 237 6.82 1.19 -34.18
CA ASN A 237 7.01 0.13 -35.16
C ASN A 237 8.24 -0.76 -34.83
N TYR A 238 8.54 -1.71 -35.73
CA TYR A 238 9.69 -2.62 -35.63
C TYR A 238 11.07 -1.91 -35.55
N ALA A 239 11.16 -0.65 -35.91
CA ALA A 239 12.38 0.16 -35.80
C ALA A 239 12.40 1.02 -34.53
N GLY A 240 11.43 0.86 -33.62
CA GLY A 240 11.30 1.65 -32.40
C GLY A 240 10.87 3.09 -32.66
N SER A 241 10.18 3.37 -33.77
CA SER A 241 9.79 4.72 -34.18
C SER A 241 8.28 4.84 -34.34
N GLY A 242 7.73 6.00 -33.97
CA GLY A 242 6.31 6.34 -34.11
C GLY A 242 6.11 7.84 -34.33
N THR A 243 4.86 8.29 -34.25
CA THR A 243 4.50 9.70 -34.37
C THR A 243 3.81 10.20 -33.11
N TYR A 244 3.90 11.50 -32.82
CA TYR A 244 3.15 12.10 -31.70
C TYR A 244 1.65 11.89 -31.82
N ALA A 245 1.10 11.89 -33.05
CA ALA A 245 -0.31 11.60 -33.29
C ALA A 245 -0.66 10.16 -32.90
N GLY A 246 0.18 9.19 -33.27
CA GLY A 246 -0.01 7.78 -32.87
C GLY A 246 0.12 7.58 -31.35
N VAL A 247 1.05 8.29 -30.70
CA VAL A 247 1.18 8.26 -29.23
C VAL A 247 -0.07 8.86 -28.58
N ALA A 248 -0.58 9.99 -29.07
CA ALA A 248 -1.80 10.62 -28.57
C ALA A 248 -3.04 9.70 -28.73
N GLU A 249 -3.18 9.00 -29.87
CA GLU A 249 -4.22 7.99 -30.07
C GLU A 249 -4.09 6.86 -29.02
N GLY A 250 -2.86 6.38 -28.79
CA GLY A 250 -2.59 5.38 -27.75
C GLY A 250 -2.95 5.86 -26.34
N VAL A 251 -2.69 7.14 -26.01
CA VAL A 251 -3.10 7.75 -24.74
C VAL A 251 -4.63 7.76 -24.60
N TYR A 252 -5.35 8.21 -25.63
CA TYR A 252 -6.82 8.18 -25.63
C TYR A 252 -7.37 6.76 -25.51
N TYR A 253 -6.78 5.81 -26.24
CA TYR A 253 -7.16 4.40 -26.15
C TYR A 253 -7.04 3.89 -24.70
N ALA A 254 -5.88 4.06 -24.09
CA ALA A 254 -5.59 3.58 -22.74
C ALA A 254 -6.49 4.24 -21.67
N ALA A 255 -6.61 5.57 -21.74
CA ALA A 255 -7.39 6.34 -20.76
C ALA A 255 -8.88 5.97 -20.80
N LYS A 256 -9.49 5.86 -21.98
CA LYS A 256 -10.90 5.48 -22.15
C LYS A 256 -11.20 4.04 -21.70
N ARG A 257 -10.18 3.21 -21.51
CA ARG A 257 -10.26 1.86 -20.93
C ARG A 257 -9.80 1.81 -19.48
N PHE A 258 -9.78 2.98 -18.85
CA PHE A 258 -9.49 3.13 -17.42
C PHE A 258 -8.12 2.58 -17.01
N ALA A 259 -7.11 2.69 -17.89
CA ALA A 259 -5.73 2.46 -17.47
C ALA A 259 -5.35 3.46 -16.37
N ARG A 260 -5.06 2.95 -15.18
CA ARG A 260 -4.71 3.80 -14.03
C ARG A 260 -3.36 4.48 -14.22
N VAL A 261 -2.46 3.82 -14.96
CA VAL A 261 -1.15 4.39 -15.31
C VAL A 261 -0.91 4.18 -16.81
N ILE A 262 -0.32 5.18 -17.44
CA ILE A 262 0.13 5.13 -18.83
C ILE A 262 1.66 5.31 -18.84
N ASN A 263 2.38 4.25 -19.20
CA ASN A 263 3.83 4.24 -19.31
C ASN A 263 4.26 4.59 -20.75
N MET A 264 5.08 5.61 -20.88
CA MET A 264 5.67 6.06 -22.16
C MET A 264 7.21 6.03 -22.08
N SER A 265 7.79 4.85 -22.31
CA SER A 265 9.25 4.66 -22.36
C SER A 265 9.83 5.12 -23.71
N LEU A 266 9.41 6.28 -24.16
CA LEU A 266 9.74 6.89 -25.46
C LEU A 266 9.99 8.41 -25.30
N ALA A 267 10.66 9.01 -26.29
CA ALA A 267 10.95 10.44 -26.26
C ALA A 267 11.18 11.00 -27.67
N GLY A 268 10.88 12.29 -27.83
CA GLY A 268 11.20 13.09 -29.01
C GLY A 268 11.58 14.52 -28.59
N THR A 269 12.12 15.31 -29.52
CA THR A 269 12.66 16.65 -29.25
C THR A 269 11.66 17.78 -29.47
N GLU A 270 10.52 17.48 -30.11
CA GLU A 270 9.55 18.50 -30.49
C GLU A 270 8.34 18.51 -29.54
N TYR A 271 7.87 19.69 -29.17
CA TYR A 271 6.61 19.83 -28.46
C TYR A 271 5.41 19.59 -29.39
N SER A 272 4.44 18.82 -28.92
CA SER A 272 3.19 18.54 -29.66
C SER A 272 1.98 18.92 -28.83
N GLN A 273 1.24 19.94 -29.27
CA GLN A 273 -0.01 20.35 -28.61
C GLN A 273 -1.05 19.22 -28.62
N LEU A 274 -1.13 18.47 -29.74
CA LEU A 274 -2.05 17.34 -29.87
C LEU A 274 -1.78 16.26 -28.81
N LEU A 275 -0.52 15.95 -28.54
CA LEU A 275 -0.16 15.00 -27.48
C LEU A 275 -0.41 15.58 -26.09
N GLN A 276 -0.12 16.87 -25.86
CA GLN A 276 -0.41 17.55 -24.59
C GLN A 276 -1.91 17.53 -24.27
N ASP A 277 -2.77 17.75 -25.27
CA ASP A 277 -4.23 17.72 -25.08
C ASP A 277 -4.72 16.30 -24.73
N ALA A 278 -4.15 15.26 -25.34
CA ALA A 278 -4.47 13.87 -25.00
C ALA A 278 -4.03 13.51 -23.57
N ILE A 279 -2.81 13.93 -23.17
CA ILE A 279 -2.28 13.72 -21.82
C ILE A 279 -3.16 14.42 -20.79
N ARG A 280 -3.51 15.69 -21.03
CA ARG A 280 -4.37 16.46 -20.12
C ARG A 280 -5.74 15.80 -19.97
N GLU A 281 -6.38 15.39 -21.05
CA GLU A 281 -7.67 14.69 -20.95
C GLU A 281 -7.55 13.36 -20.20
N ALA A 282 -6.47 12.59 -20.40
CA ALA A 282 -6.22 11.35 -19.69
C ALA A 282 -6.05 11.57 -18.17
N ALA A 283 -5.33 12.62 -17.76
CA ALA A 283 -5.13 12.97 -16.36
C ALA A 283 -6.40 13.53 -15.72
N GLU A 284 -6.98 14.59 -16.29
CA GLU A 284 -8.07 15.35 -15.66
C GLU A 284 -9.42 14.64 -15.71
N ARG A 285 -9.68 13.81 -16.75
CA ARG A 285 -10.99 13.17 -16.93
C ARG A 285 -11.03 11.70 -16.55
N TYR A 286 -9.89 11.02 -16.63
CA TYR A 286 -9.80 9.58 -16.41
C TYR A 286 -8.88 9.22 -15.23
N ASP A 287 -8.33 10.22 -14.52
CA ASP A 287 -7.42 10.05 -13.39
C ASP A 287 -6.21 9.15 -13.72
N SER A 288 -5.77 9.14 -14.98
CA SER A 288 -4.61 8.36 -15.41
C SER A 288 -3.32 9.07 -15.00
N VAL A 289 -2.41 8.37 -14.33
CA VAL A 289 -1.06 8.84 -14.03
C VAL A 289 -0.16 8.57 -15.23
N ILE A 290 0.44 9.59 -15.80
CA ILE A 290 1.30 9.47 -16.97
C ILE A 290 2.78 9.53 -16.56
N VAL A 291 3.57 8.54 -17.00
CA VAL A 291 4.98 8.43 -16.66
C VAL A 291 5.81 8.33 -17.94
N ALA A 292 6.83 9.17 -18.10
CA ALA A 292 7.65 9.20 -19.30
C ALA A 292 9.16 9.27 -19.03
N ALA A 293 9.92 8.77 -20.00
CA ALA A 293 11.37 8.74 -19.95
C ALA A 293 11.99 10.13 -20.22
N ALA A 294 12.89 10.59 -19.34
CA ALA A 294 13.60 11.88 -19.49
C ALA A 294 14.53 11.94 -20.71
N GLY A 295 14.72 10.80 -21.41
CA GLY A 295 15.52 10.69 -22.62
C GLY A 295 16.98 10.30 -22.36
N ASN A 296 17.65 9.86 -23.44
CA ASN A 296 19.01 9.30 -23.38
C ASN A 296 20.04 10.20 -24.10
N CYS A 297 19.77 11.48 -24.19
CA CYS A 297 20.52 12.45 -25.01
C CYS A 297 21.41 13.41 -24.20
N ALA A 298 21.73 13.12 -22.93
CA ALA A 298 22.57 14.02 -22.12
C ALA A 298 23.94 14.32 -22.74
N GLN A 299 24.50 13.34 -23.46
CA GLN A 299 25.80 13.49 -24.15
C GLN A 299 25.65 13.83 -25.65
N GLY A 300 24.42 14.00 -26.12
CA GLY A 300 24.10 14.12 -27.54
C GLY A 300 24.25 12.80 -28.29
N GLY A 301 24.25 12.86 -29.60
CA GLY A 301 24.40 11.69 -30.47
C GLY A 301 23.38 11.69 -31.62
N PRO A 302 23.40 10.64 -32.45
CA PRO A 302 22.43 10.49 -33.54
C PRO A 302 20.99 10.49 -33.00
N GLY A 303 20.12 11.30 -33.63
CA GLY A 303 18.70 11.42 -33.26
C GLY A 303 18.41 12.31 -32.05
N CYS A 304 19.45 12.86 -31.37
CA CYS A 304 19.26 13.69 -30.18
C CYS A 304 18.95 15.18 -30.47
N GLY A 305 19.19 15.66 -31.68
CA GLY A 305 18.98 17.06 -31.98
C GLY A 305 19.95 18.05 -31.28
N GLY A 306 20.82 17.55 -30.39
CA GLY A 306 21.79 18.33 -29.61
C GLY A 306 22.27 17.57 -28.36
N VAL A 307 22.96 18.31 -27.48
CA VAL A 307 23.40 17.82 -26.17
C VAL A 307 22.35 18.21 -25.16
N ASN A 308 21.83 17.19 -24.45
CA ASN A 308 20.84 17.33 -23.39
C ASN A 308 19.61 18.19 -23.78
N PRO A 309 18.95 17.91 -24.92
CA PRO A 309 17.74 18.64 -25.29
C PRO A 309 16.58 18.36 -24.31
N ILE A 310 15.63 19.27 -24.26
CA ILE A 310 14.35 18.99 -23.59
C ILE A 310 13.63 17.91 -24.39
N MET A 311 13.15 16.87 -23.70
CA MET A 311 12.51 15.72 -24.30
C MET A 311 11.02 15.67 -23.96
N TYR A 312 10.21 15.32 -24.95
CA TYR A 312 8.76 15.17 -24.83
C TYR A 312 8.35 13.72 -25.08
N PRO A 313 7.34 13.21 -24.32
CA PRO A 313 6.40 13.92 -23.47
C PRO A 313 6.91 14.21 -22.05
N ALA A 314 8.10 13.80 -21.65
CA ALA A 314 8.62 13.95 -20.29
C ALA A 314 8.57 15.40 -19.74
N ALA A 315 8.68 16.42 -20.61
CA ALA A 315 8.60 17.83 -20.22
C ALA A 315 7.18 18.45 -20.38
N MET A 316 6.14 17.61 -20.54
CA MET A 316 4.75 18.05 -20.65
C MET A 316 4.09 18.12 -19.27
N GLU A 317 3.04 18.95 -19.17
CA GLU A 317 2.16 18.99 -17.98
C GLU A 317 1.49 17.65 -17.76
N HIS A 318 1.24 17.26 -16.50
CA HIS A 318 0.68 15.99 -16.08
C HIS A 318 1.52 14.76 -16.41
N VAL A 319 2.83 14.91 -16.57
CA VAL A 319 3.74 13.80 -16.87
C VAL A 319 4.84 13.72 -15.81
N ILE A 320 4.95 12.57 -15.16
CA ILE A 320 6.08 12.25 -14.28
C ILE A 320 7.30 11.91 -15.14
N SER A 321 8.29 12.78 -15.15
CA SER A 321 9.54 12.62 -15.89
C SER A 321 10.57 11.81 -15.10
N VAL A 322 11.13 10.75 -15.71
CA VAL A 322 12.01 9.80 -15.00
C VAL A 322 13.41 9.76 -15.57
N ALA A 323 14.39 10.14 -14.74
CA ALA A 323 15.83 9.99 -15.02
C ALA A 323 16.33 8.58 -14.64
N ALA A 324 17.44 8.15 -15.22
CA ALA A 324 18.06 6.85 -14.97
C ALA A 324 19.26 6.95 -14.02
N THR A 325 19.31 6.01 -13.03
CA THR A 325 20.50 5.78 -12.18
C THR A 325 21.15 4.45 -12.47
N ASP A 326 22.42 4.33 -12.08
CA ASP A 326 23.16 3.05 -12.04
C ASP A 326 23.04 2.39 -10.65
N SER A 327 23.72 1.25 -10.47
CA SER A 327 23.71 0.50 -9.21
C SER A 327 24.44 1.18 -8.04
N GLY A 328 25.16 2.27 -8.30
CA GLY A 328 25.78 3.11 -7.28
C GLY A 328 24.98 4.38 -6.99
N ASP A 329 23.71 4.43 -7.39
CA ASP A 329 22.82 5.59 -7.27
C ASP A 329 23.37 6.87 -7.96
N GLN A 330 24.29 6.70 -8.94
CA GLN A 330 24.75 7.81 -9.74
C GLN A 330 23.88 7.95 -10.99
N ARG A 331 23.61 9.19 -11.41
CA ARG A 331 22.88 9.44 -12.67
C ARG A 331 23.66 8.81 -13.84
N ALA A 332 22.99 8.01 -14.63
CA ALA A 332 23.57 7.45 -15.83
C ALA A 332 24.03 8.55 -16.79
N ALA A 333 25.23 8.46 -17.34
CA ALA A 333 25.83 9.50 -18.15
C ALA A 333 24.98 9.94 -19.36
N PHE A 334 24.18 9.03 -19.91
CA PHE A 334 23.27 9.30 -21.02
C PHE A 334 21.95 9.95 -20.58
N SER A 335 21.55 9.80 -19.30
CA SER A 335 20.23 10.24 -18.81
C SER A 335 20.04 11.73 -18.95
N GLY A 336 18.97 12.17 -19.61
CA GLY A 336 18.54 13.56 -19.66
C GLY A 336 18.40 14.15 -18.25
N TYR A 337 18.71 15.44 -18.13
CA TYR A 337 18.63 16.22 -16.89
C TYR A 337 18.20 17.66 -17.20
N ASN A 338 17.21 18.16 -16.47
CA ASN A 338 16.70 19.54 -16.60
C ASN A 338 15.66 19.80 -15.50
N GLN A 339 15.04 20.98 -15.52
CA GLN A 339 14.02 21.40 -14.56
C GLN A 339 12.73 20.57 -14.59
N PHE A 340 12.52 19.73 -15.60
CA PHE A 340 11.31 18.90 -15.75
C PHE A 340 11.49 17.48 -15.18
N VAL A 341 12.70 17.08 -14.79
CA VAL A 341 12.90 15.77 -14.15
C VAL A 341 12.24 15.77 -12.77
N ASP A 342 11.34 14.82 -12.55
CA ASP A 342 10.59 14.65 -11.30
C ASP A 342 11.21 13.63 -10.38
N LEU A 343 11.56 12.47 -10.92
CA LEU A 343 12.06 11.31 -10.16
C LEU A 343 13.20 10.63 -10.90
N ALA A 344 13.95 9.84 -10.18
CA ALA A 344 14.95 8.94 -10.73
C ALA A 344 14.63 7.48 -10.36
N ALA A 345 15.11 6.55 -11.18
CA ALA A 345 15.02 5.12 -10.89
C ALA A 345 16.17 4.36 -11.59
N PRO A 346 16.49 3.11 -11.17
CA PRO A 346 17.45 2.25 -11.84
C PRO A 346 17.20 2.10 -13.34
N GLY A 347 18.18 2.43 -14.17
CA GLY A 347 18.05 2.37 -15.63
C GLY A 347 19.25 1.78 -16.35
N VAL A 348 20.28 1.32 -15.63
CA VAL A 348 21.50 0.74 -16.23
C VAL A 348 21.56 -0.76 -15.99
N GLY A 349 21.64 -1.56 -17.04
CA GLY A 349 21.74 -3.01 -16.90
C GLY A 349 20.57 -3.65 -16.16
N VAL A 350 19.34 -3.25 -16.50
CA VAL A 350 18.11 -3.79 -15.90
C VAL A 350 17.72 -5.07 -16.61
N TYR A 351 17.56 -6.17 -15.85
CA TYR A 351 17.17 -7.48 -16.36
C TYR A 351 15.66 -7.65 -16.38
N SER A 352 15.11 -8.03 -17.54
CA SER A 352 13.66 -8.19 -17.71
C SER A 352 13.34 -9.09 -18.92
N THR A 353 12.06 -9.32 -19.17
CA THR A 353 11.50 -10.13 -20.26
C THR A 353 11.93 -9.64 -21.64
N ALA A 354 12.06 -10.58 -22.59
CA ALA A 354 12.42 -10.30 -23.98
C ALA A 354 11.62 -11.22 -24.92
N LEU A 355 11.66 -10.92 -26.22
CA LEU A 355 10.92 -11.68 -27.23
C LEU A 355 11.22 -13.19 -27.17
N GLY A 356 10.20 -14.00 -27.45
CA GLY A 356 10.30 -15.45 -27.54
C GLY A 356 10.48 -16.14 -26.18
N GLY A 357 9.95 -15.56 -25.11
CA GLY A 357 9.99 -16.14 -23.76
C GLY A 357 11.38 -16.08 -23.11
N SER A 358 12.26 -15.20 -23.58
CA SER A 358 13.63 -15.02 -23.07
C SER A 358 13.74 -13.79 -22.16
N TYR A 359 14.95 -13.54 -21.63
CA TYR A 359 15.24 -12.42 -20.71
C TYR A 359 16.59 -11.81 -21.07
N VAL A 360 16.68 -10.47 -20.99
CA VAL A 360 17.92 -9.75 -21.34
C VAL A 360 18.14 -8.54 -20.43
N TYR A 361 19.38 -8.07 -20.39
CA TYR A 361 19.71 -6.76 -19.82
C TYR A 361 19.51 -5.66 -20.84
N LYS A 362 18.86 -4.57 -20.44
CA LYS A 362 18.81 -3.31 -21.22
C LYS A 362 19.18 -2.11 -20.36
N THR A 363 19.54 -1.01 -21.03
CA THR A 363 19.99 0.24 -20.41
C THR A 363 19.29 1.42 -21.08
N GLY A 364 18.75 2.35 -20.29
CA GLY A 364 18.08 3.56 -20.75
C GLY A 364 17.14 4.13 -19.70
N THR A 365 16.75 5.39 -19.85
CA THR A 365 15.64 5.96 -19.08
C THR A 365 14.33 5.20 -19.32
N SER A 366 14.22 4.52 -20.46
CA SER A 366 13.14 3.57 -20.77
C SER A 366 13.02 2.40 -19.80
N MET A 367 14.07 2.04 -19.04
CA MET A 367 14.04 0.97 -18.02
C MET A 367 13.78 1.53 -16.63
N ALA A 368 14.09 2.80 -16.40
CA ALA A 368 13.76 3.53 -15.17
C ALA A 368 12.25 3.88 -15.09
N THR A 369 11.68 4.33 -16.20
CA THR A 369 10.27 4.74 -16.32
C THR A 369 9.26 3.68 -15.84
N PRO A 370 9.35 2.41 -16.27
CA PRO A 370 8.42 1.37 -15.84
C PRO A 370 8.51 1.01 -14.36
N LEU A 371 9.64 1.23 -13.69
CA LEU A 371 9.75 1.09 -12.23
C LEU A 371 8.86 2.11 -11.52
N VAL A 372 8.88 3.37 -11.99
CA VAL A 372 8.02 4.44 -11.48
C VAL A 372 6.56 4.17 -11.84
N ALA A 373 6.27 3.71 -13.07
CA ALA A 373 4.91 3.40 -13.51
C ALA A 373 4.28 2.27 -12.68
N GLY A 374 5.03 1.20 -12.42
CA GLY A 374 4.56 0.11 -11.54
C GLY A 374 4.25 0.61 -10.13
N LEU A 375 5.16 1.40 -9.54
CA LEU A 375 4.95 1.96 -8.20
C LEU A 375 3.80 2.97 -8.16
N ALA A 376 3.67 3.85 -9.17
CA ALA A 376 2.53 4.76 -9.30
C ALA A 376 1.20 4.00 -9.36
N GLY A 377 1.18 2.85 -10.03
CA GLY A 377 0.02 1.96 -10.07
C GLY A 377 -0.35 1.41 -8.69
N LEU A 378 0.62 0.91 -7.92
CA LEU A 378 0.39 0.41 -6.57
C LEU A 378 -0.15 1.53 -5.66
N VAL A 379 0.47 2.71 -5.66
CA VAL A 379 0.04 3.89 -4.90
C VAL A 379 -1.37 4.33 -5.30
N GLY A 380 -1.61 4.50 -6.61
CA GLY A 380 -2.90 4.95 -7.14
C GLY A 380 -4.04 3.96 -6.87
N TRP A 381 -3.76 2.66 -6.80
CA TRP A 381 -4.75 1.65 -6.40
C TRP A 381 -5.05 1.70 -4.90
N MET A 382 -4.04 1.85 -4.06
CA MET A 382 -4.24 2.00 -2.61
C MET A 382 -4.91 3.34 -2.24
N ARG A 383 -4.94 4.30 -3.17
CA ARG A 383 -5.59 5.61 -3.03
C ARG A 383 -6.46 5.91 -4.26
N PRO A 384 -7.60 5.22 -4.42
CA PRO A 384 -8.43 5.35 -5.62
C PRO A 384 -9.06 6.73 -5.82
N GLY A 385 -9.12 7.55 -4.77
CA GLY A 385 -9.59 8.93 -4.84
C GLY A 385 -8.50 9.97 -5.12
N TRP A 386 -7.24 9.55 -5.30
CA TRP A 386 -6.16 10.46 -5.66
C TRP A 386 -6.08 10.66 -7.17
N ASN A 387 -5.93 11.92 -7.59
CA ASN A 387 -5.60 12.27 -8.97
C ASN A 387 -4.10 12.04 -9.27
N ASP A 388 -3.68 12.31 -10.50
CA ASP A 388 -2.29 12.18 -10.96
C ASP A 388 -1.32 13.02 -10.11
N GLU A 389 -1.66 14.29 -9.82
CA GLU A 389 -0.82 15.21 -9.04
C GLU A 389 -0.60 14.72 -7.59
N GLN A 390 -1.62 14.12 -6.98
CA GLN A 390 -1.52 13.58 -5.61
C GLN A 390 -0.64 12.33 -5.55
N VAL A 391 -0.75 11.44 -6.56
CA VAL A 391 0.13 10.28 -6.69
C VAL A 391 1.58 10.74 -6.91
N GLU A 392 1.80 11.68 -7.82
CA GLU A 392 3.11 12.26 -8.11
C GLU A 392 3.72 12.91 -6.86
N ALA A 393 2.97 13.77 -6.17
CA ALA A 393 3.42 14.44 -4.95
C ALA A 393 3.85 13.43 -3.87
N HIS A 394 3.11 12.34 -3.71
CA HIS A 394 3.44 11.28 -2.76
C HIS A 394 4.73 10.54 -3.13
N LEU A 395 4.90 10.19 -4.41
CA LEU A 395 6.14 9.57 -4.90
C LEU A 395 7.35 10.50 -4.71
N LYS A 396 7.20 11.81 -4.96
CA LYS A 396 8.22 12.82 -4.71
C LYS A 396 8.58 12.94 -3.22
N ALA A 397 7.58 12.93 -2.34
CA ALA A 397 7.76 13.05 -0.90
C ALA A 397 8.46 11.84 -0.26
N THR A 398 8.32 10.65 -0.85
CA THR A 398 8.90 9.40 -0.36
C THR A 398 10.19 8.99 -1.06
N ALA A 399 10.65 9.79 -2.03
CA ALA A 399 11.87 9.53 -2.78
C ALA A 399 13.14 9.74 -1.93
N VAL A 400 14.13 8.88 -2.12
CA VAL A 400 15.43 8.94 -1.46
C VAL A 400 16.36 9.90 -2.19
N LYS A 401 17.00 10.81 -1.46
CA LYS A 401 18.02 11.70 -2.00
C LYS A 401 19.28 10.90 -2.29
N VAL A 402 19.68 10.86 -3.55
CA VAL A 402 20.82 10.06 -4.04
C VAL A 402 21.79 10.90 -4.86
N GLY A 403 22.98 10.34 -5.12
CA GLY A 403 24.05 11.01 -5.88
C GLY A 403 24.74 12.14 -5.12
N ASP A 404 25.75 12.72 -5.75
CA ASP A 404 26.62 13.73 -5.13
C ASP A 404 26.20 15.18 -5.43
N ILE A 405 25.09 15.38 -6.15
CA ILE A 405 24.59 16.70 -6.52
C ILE A 405 23.67 17.23 -5.42
N PRO A 406 23.93 18.41 -4.83
CA PRO A 406 23.06 18.99 -3.83
C PRO A 406 21.63 19.19 -4.31
N TYR A 407 20.68 18.99 -3.42
CA TYR A 407 19.27 19.31 -3.61
C TYR A 407 18.99 20.73 -3.10
N ASP A 408 18.09 21.44 -3.75
CA ASP A 408 17.66 22.79 -3.36
C ASP A 408 16.80 22.78 -2.08
N GLU A 409 16.32 23.95 -1.66
CA GLU A 409 15.45 24.12 -0.49
C GLU A 409 14.09 23.39 -0.60
N ASN A 410 13.64 23.10 -1.82
CA ASN A 410 12.43 22.33 -2.11
C ASN A 410 12.71 20.82 -2.16
N GLY A 411 13.96 20.41 -1.96
CA GLY A 411 14.39 19.02 -2.01
C GLY A 411 14.48 18.45 -3.43
N ARG A 412 14.76 19.30 -4.44
CA ARG A 412 14.87 18.94 -5.85
C ARG A 412 16.25 19.30 -6.44
N ASN A 413 16.70 18.57 -7.44
CA ASN A 413 17.73 19.03 -8.37
C ASN A 413 17.43 18.58 -9.81
N ASP A 414 18.12 19.15 -10.80
CA ASP A 414 17.85 18.86 -12.22
C ASP A 414 18.28 17.47 -12.69
N TYR A 415 19.06 16.72 -11.90
CA TYR A 415 19.67 15.45 -12.27
C TYR A 415 18.88 14.24 -11.81
N TYR A 416 18.23 14.36 -10.65
CA TYR A 416 17.49 13.28 -9.98
C TYR A 416 16.05 13.68 -9.67
N GLY A 417 15.62 14.89 -10.03
CA GLY A 417 14.34 15.44 -9.58
C GLY A 417 14.29 15.50 -8.05
N TYR A 418 13.26 14.90 -7.48
CA TYR A 418 13.09 14.77 -6.03
C TYR A 418 13.85 13.58 -5.43
N GLY A 419 14.52 12.77 -6.25
CA GLY A 419 15.32 11.64 -5.82
C GLY A 419 14.92 10.32 -6.50
N ARG A 420 15.59 9.23 -6.08
CA ARG A 420 15.26 7.88 -6.52
C ARG A 420 14.02 7.37 -5.77
N ILE A 421 13.10 6.72 -6.49
CA ILE A 421 11.93 6.10 -5.87
C ILE A 421 12.32 5.07 -4.81
N ASP A 422 11.50 4.99 -3.75
CA ASP A 422 11.56 3.98 -2.70
C ASP A 422 10.17 3.34 -2.56
N ALA A 423 10.01 2.12 -3.04
CA ALA A 423 8.73 1.46 -3.08
C ALA A 423 8.21 1.12 -1.67
N ALA A 424 9.09 0.72 -0.75
CA ALA A 424 8.70 0.46 0.63
C ALA A 424 8.22 1.73 1.33
N ALA A 425 8.97 2.84 1.23
CA ALA A 425 8.56 4.11 1.82
C ALA A 425 7.26 4.63 1.23
N ALA A 426 7.07 4.49 -0.10
CA ALA A 426 5.86 4.92 -0.77
C ALA A 426 4.62 4.15 -0.28
N LEU A 427 4.68 2.81 -0.18
CA LEU A 427 3.52 2.04 0.29
C LEU A 427 3.33 2.16 1.81
N GLN A 428 4.42 2.17 2.59
CA GLN A 428 4.34 2.35 4.04
C GLN A 428 3.77 3.71 4.43
N GLY A 429 4.10 4.77 3.68
CA GLY A 429 3.53 6.11 3.86
C GLY A 429 2.02 6.18 3.62
N LEU A 430 1.45 5.18 2.96
CA LEU A 430 0.00 5.05 2.78
C LEU A 430 -0.69 4.32 3.95
N LEU A 431 0.02 3.59 4.77
CA LEU A 431 -0.52 2.91 5.94
C LEU A 431 -0.74 3.95 7.05
N THR A 432 -1.79 4.75 6.93
CA THR A 432 -2.20 5.62 8.03
C THR A 432 -2.95 4.77 9.03
N PRO A 433 -2.51 4.72 10.30
CA PRO A 433 -3.23 3.98 11.33
C PRO A 433 -4.70 4.40 11.34
N PRO A 434 -5.64 3.47 11.49
CA PRO A 434 -7.03 3.82 11.70
C PRO A 434 -7.16 4.64 12.96
N HIS A 435 -7.89 5.75 12.90
CA HIS A 435 -8.08 6.68 13.99
C HIS A 435 -9.56 6.94 14.23
N LEU A 436 -9.99 6.82 15.49
CA LEU A 436 -11.35 7.09 15.92
C LEU A 436 -11.42 8.48 16.56
N ALA A 437 -12.25 9.36 16.00
CA ALA A 437 -12.54 10.67 16.52
C ALA A 437 -13.99 10.76 17.00
N ALA A 438 -14.21 11.30 18.19
CA ALA A 438 -15.54 11.61 18.70
C ALA A 438 -15.84 13.11 18.55
N SER A 439 -17.08 13.47 18.16
CA SER A 439 -17.48 14.86 17.99
C SER A 439 -17.47 15.65 19.29
N GLU A 440 -17.57 14.96 20.42
CA GLU A 440 -17.66 15.55 21.75
C GLU A 440 -16.87 14.73 22.77
N SER A 441 -16.32 15.39 23.77
CA SER A 441 -15.55 14.78 24.87
C SER A 441 -16.37 14.68 26.17
N GLY A 442 -17.63 15.10 26.19
CA GLY A 442 -18.45 14.97 27.37
C GLY A 442 -19.90 15.46 27.21
N TRP A 443 -20.75 14.93 28.08
CA TRP A 443 -22.16 15.32 28.20
C TRP A 443 -22.45 15.89 29.58
N VAL A 444 -23.16 17.00 29.62
CA VAL A 444 -23.77 17.55 30.84
C VAL A 444 -25.29 17.55 30.67
N ILE A 445 -25.98 16.78 31.48
CA ILE A 445 -27.36 16.41 31.27
C ILE A 445 -28.17 16.73 32.54
N HIS A 446 -29.36 17.31 32.36
CA HIS A 446 -30.37 17.48 33.41
C HIS A 446 -31.66 16.79 32.98
N ALA A 447 -32.22 15.95 33.85
CA ALA A 447 -33.45 15.23 33.59
C ALA A 447 -34.36 15.17 34.83
N ALA A 448 -35.67 15.06 34.61
CA ALA A 448 -36.61 14.70 35.64
C ALA A 448 -36.59 13.18 35.92
N PRO A 449 -37.01 12.75 37.13
CA PRO A 449 -37.16 11.31 37.39
C PRO A 449 -38.15 10.68 36.41
N GLY A 450 -37.75 9.59 35.79
CA GLY A 450 -38.56 8.89 34.77
C GLY A 450 -38.46 9.47 33.36
N GLU A 451 -37.71 10.52 33.15
CA GLU A 451 -37.50 11.12 31.83
C GLU A 451 -36.42 10.37 31.03
N ALA A 452 -36.75 10.04 29.78
CA ALA A 452 -35.77 9.49 28.83
C ALA A 452 -34.87 10.62 28.30
N VAL A 453 -33.59 10.55 28.61
CA VAL A 453 -32.60 11.52 28.17
C VAL A 453 -32.12 11.21 26.77
N GLN A 454 -32.02 12.23 25.92
CA GLN A 454 -31.39 12.12 24.61
C GLN A 454 -30.04 12.86 24.61
N ALA A 455 -28.95 12.11 24.66
CA ALA A 455 -27.62 12.60 24.38
C ALA A 455 -27.00 11.74 23.30
N SER A 456 -26.29 12.37 22.38
CA SER A 456 -25.65 11.65 21.27
C SER A 456 -24.34 12.30 20.89
N LEU A 457 -23.40 11.51 20.37
CA LEU A 457 -22.18 11.97 19.72
C LEU A 457 -21.98 11.22 18.40
N THR A 458 -21.23 11.81 17.51
CA THR A 458 -20.79 11.15 16.28
C THR A 458 -19.39 10.59 16.48
N LEU A 459 -19.23 9.29 16.28
CA LEU A 459 -17.94 8.61 16.18
C LEU A 459 -17.58 8.47 14.71
N MET A 460 -16.39 8.89 14.32
CA MET A 460 -15.90 8.88 12.94
C MET A 460 -14.56 8.14 12.86
N ASN A 461 -14.40 7.34 11.83
CA ASN A 461 -13.09 6.82 11.43
C ASN A 461 -12.39 7.85 10.52
N THR A 462 -11.34 8.48 11.02
CA THR A 462 -10.53 9.45 10.28
C THR A 462 -9.24 8.84 9.72
N GLY A 463 -9.04 7.53 9.90
CA GLY A 463 -7.95 6.77 9.29
C GLY A 463 -8.31 6.21 7.92
N ASN A 464 -7.38 5.47 7.34
CA ASN A 464 -7.49 4.93 5.98
C ASN A 464 -7.91 3.46 5.90
N GLU A 465 -8.00 2.79 7.05
CA GLU A 465 -8.39 1.39 7.16
C GLU A 465 -9.76 1.28 7.83
N SER A 466 -10.51 0.23 7.49
CA SER A 466 -11.74 -0.09 8.23
C SER A 466 -11.38 -0.48 9.66
N ILE A 467 -12.08 0.08 10.64
CA ILE A 467 -11.81 -0.14 12.06
C ILE A 467 -13.05 -0.68 12.77
N ASP A 468 -12.87 -1.76 13.54
CA ASP A 468 -13.83 -2.16 14.55
C ASP A 468 -13.77 -1.23 15.76
N TRP A 469 -14.86 -1.07 16.46
CA TRP A 469 -14.90 -0.25 17.67
C TRP A 469 -15.88 -0.80 18.69
N ALA A 470 -15.60 -0.55 19.97
CA ALA A 470 -16.47 -0.89 21.08
C ALA A 470 -16.46 0.20 22.15
N ALA A 471 -17.65 0.50 22.70
CA ALA A 471 -17.77 1.37 23.85
C ALA A 471 -17.44 0.57 25.13
N GLN A 472 -16.38 0.98 25.83
CA GLN A 472 -15.97 0.40 27.11
C GLN A 472 -16.54 1.23 28.25
N ILE A 473 -17.44 0.63 29.01
CA ILE A 473 -18.09 1.26 30.17
C ILE A 473 -17.49 0.61 31.42
N PRO A 474 -16.81 1.38 32.28
CA PRO A 474 -16.21 0.84 33.49
C PRO A 474 -17.28 0.41 34.53
N PRO A 475 -16.98 -0.52 35.45
CA PRO A 475 -17.94 -1.07 36.40
C PRO A 475 -18.59 -0.04 37.32
N ASP A 476 -17.88 1.03 37.66
CA ASP A 476 -18.38 2.16 38.49
C ASP A 476 -19.35 3.07 37.75
N ALA A 477 -19.45 2.96 36.43
CA ALA A 477 -20.40 3.65 35.57
C ALA A 477 -21.46 2.70 34.95
N SER A 478 -21.81 1.61 35.61
CA SER A 478 -22.73 0.55 35.11
C SER A 478 -24.14 1.05 34.77
N TRP A 479 -24.51 2.26 35.21
CA TRP A 479 -25.75 2.93 34.83
C TRP A 479 -25.72 3.52 33.41
N LEU A 480 -24.52 3.72 32.80
CA LEU A 480 -24.36 4.16 31.42
C LEU A 480 -24.73 3.01 30.46
N ARG A 481 -25.52 3.34 29.45
CA ARG A 481 -25.81 2.43 28.33
C ARG A 481 -25.71 3.20 27.04
N ILE A 482 -24.84 2.73 26.15
CA ILE A 482 -24.57 3.37 24.86
C ILE A 482 -25.07 2.46 23.73
N GLN A 483 -25.77 3.03 22.77
CA GLN A 483 -26.26 2.30 21.59
C GLN A 483 -25.95 3.05 20.28
N PRO A 484 -25.42 2.35 19.25
CA PRO A 484 -24.87 0.97 19.33
C PRO A 484 -23.67 0.91 20.28
N ALA A 485 -23.38 -0.28 20.85
CA ALA A 485 -22.28 -0.49 21.78
C ALA A 485 -20.96 -0.85 21.07
N ASN A 486 -21.03 -1.36 19.86
CA ASN A 486 -19.90 -1.73 19.01
C ASN A 486 -20.30 -1.70 17.53
N GLY A 487 -19.34 -1.84 16.65
CA GLY A 487 -19.54 -1.91 15.21
C GLY A 487 -18.22 -1.84 14.45
N ALA A 488 -18.32 -1.61 13.15
CA ALA A 488 -17.18 -1.34 12.28
C ALA A 488 -17.44 -0.06 11.46
N LEU A 489 -16.38 0.69 11.19
CA LEU A 489 -16.43 1.91 10.39
C LEU A 489 -15.39 1.81 9.26
N ALA A 490 -15.86 1.92 8.02
CA ALA A 490 -14.98 2.12 6.87
C ALA A 490 -14.28 3.49 6.95
N PRO A 491 -13.20 3.74 6.19
CA PRO A 491 -12.56 5.04 6.10
C PRO A 491 -13.56 6.17 5.82
N GLY A 492 -13.51 7.25 6.60
CA GLY A 492 -14.43 8.39 6.50
C GLY A 492 -15.87 8.14 6.97
N ALA A 493 -16.24 6.90 7.31
CA ALA A 493 -17.56 6.58 7.80
C ALA A 493 -17.77 7.06 9.26
N HIS A 494 -19.04 7.25 9.62
CA HIS A 494 -19.40 7.66 10.97
C HIS A 494 -20.62 6.90 11.49
N VAL A 495 -20.77 6.87 12.82
CA VAL A 495 -21.94 6.34 13.53
C VAL A 495 -22.35 7.29 14.65
N VAL A 496 -23.64 7.38 14.91
CA VAL A 496 -24.16 8.19 16.03
C VAL A 496 -24.37 7.27 17.23
N LEU A 497 -23.65 7.54 18.32
CA LEU A 497 -23.80 6.86 19.61
C LEU A 497 -24.79 7.62 20.47
N LYS A 498 -25.73 6.91 21.10
CA LYS A 498 -26.79 7.50 21.93
C LYS A 498 -26.72 6.93 23.34
N LEU A 499 -26.93 7.80 24.34
CA LEU A 499 -27.22 7.40 25.72
C LEU A 499 -28.65 6.88 25.81
N VAL A 500 -28.87 5.73 26.44
CA VAL A 500 -30.19 5.09 26.59
C VAL A 500 -30.39 4.54 28.01
N GLY A 501 -31.64 4.27 28.37
CA GLY A 501 -31.98 3.58 29.63
C GLY A 501 -31.86 4.47 30.87
N THR A 502 -31.97 5.77 30.73
CA THR A 502 -31.86 6.75 31.83
C THR A 502 -33.15 6.90 32.64
N GLU A 503 -34.28 6.50 32.08
CA GLU A 503 -35.60 6.58 32.67
C GLU A 503 -35.80 5.76 33.95
N THR A 504 -34.93 4.77 34.20
CA THR A 504 -34.98 3.91 35.39
C THR A 504 -34.11 4.41 36.55
N LEU A 505 -33.40 5.53 36.35
CA LEU A 505 -32.50 6.06 37.36
C LEU A 505 -33.24 6.84 38.44
N ALA A 506 -32.83 6.66 39.71
CA ALA A 506 -33.35 7.40 40.85
C ALA A 506 -32.85 8.86 40.83
N PRO A 507 -33.52 9.80 41.55
CA PRO A 507 -32.98 11.13 41.73
C PRO A 507 -31.57 11.11 42.31
N GLY A 508 -30.63 11.87 41.70
CA GLY A 508 -29.24 11.89 42.14
C GLY A 508 -28.31 12.54 41.12
N LEU A 509 -27.05 12.70 41.51
CA LEU A 509 -25.97 13.13 40.63
C LEU A 509 -25.19 11.87 40.18
N TYR A 510 -25.18 11.64 38.88
CA TYR A 510 -24.47 10.56 38.24
C TYR A 510 -23.25 11.09 37.53
N ARG A 511 -22.11 10.44 37.75
CA ARG A 511 -20.85 10.73 37.06
C ARG A 511 -20.33 9.43 36.49
N GLY A 512 -19.86 9.46 35.26
CA GLY A 512 -19.28 8.33 34.60
C GLY A 512 -18.44 8.77 33.43
N ARG A 513 -17.66 7.83 32.94
CA ARG A 513 -16.86 7.98 31.72
C ARG A 513 -16.98 6.70 30.92
N PHE A 514 -17.03 6.81 29.61
CA PHE A 514 -16.76 5.65 28.75
C PHE A 514 -15.68 5.99 27.74
N SER A 515 -14.98 4.99 27.27
CA SER A 515 -13.99 5.11 26.22
C SER A 515 -14.40 4.29 24.99
N ILE A 516 -13.94 4.69 23.83
CA ILE A 516 -14.13 3.94 22.59
C ILE A 516 -12.79 3.25 22.30
N THR A 517 -12.79 1.93 22.17
CA THR A 517 -11.60 1.12 21.88
C THR A 517 -11.77 0.36 20.57
N SER A 518 -10.67 -0.12 20.01
CA SER A 518 -10.62 -0.99 18.85
C SER A 518 -9.67 -2.16 19.10
N THR A 519 -9.89 -3.27 18.41
CA THR A 519 -8.97 -4.41 18.34
C THR A 519 -8.16 -4.41 17.05
N HIS A 520 -8.32 -3.40 16.21
CA HIS A 520 -7.62 -3.31 14.94
C HIS A 520 -6.09 -3.23 15.15
N PRO A 521 -5.28 -4.08 14.49
CA PRO A 521 -3.84 -4.19 14.76
C PRO A 521 -3.05 -2.91 14.44
N LEU A 522 -3.55 -2.06 13.55
CA LEU A 522 -2.92 -0.77 13.20
C LEU A 522 -3.51 0.43 13.95
N TRP A 523 -4.46 0.21 14.89
CA TRP A 523 -5.04 1.32 15.62
C TRP A 523 -3.99 2.04 16.48
N ASP A 524 -4.02 3.38 16.46
CA ASP A 524 -3.05 4.23 17.16
C ASP A 524 -3.19 4.21 18.70
N GLY A 525 -4.14 3.46 19.23
CA GLY A 525 -4.39 3.33 20.67
C GLY A 525 -5.02 4.58 21.31
N GLN A 526 -5.31 5.62 20.53
CA GLN A 526 -5.92 6.85 21.05
C GLN A 526 -7.42 6.67 21.21
N ALA A 527 -7.84 6.15 22.36
CA ALA A 527 -9.23 5.94 22.71
C ALA A 527 -9.95 7.29 23.00
N PRO A 528 -10.95 7.69 22.19
CA PRO A 528 -11.81 8.80 22.57
C PRO A 528 -12.44 8.53 23.92
N GLN A 529 -12.35 9.47 24.84
CA GLN A 529 -12.98 9.41 26.17
C GLN A 529 -14.09 10.42 26.26
N VAL A 530 -15.24 10.00 26.81
CA VAL A 530 -16.43 10.84 26.96
C VAL A 530 -16.86 10.88 28.43
N ASP A 531 -16.74 12.05 29.04
CA ASP A 531 -17.21 12.28 30.39
C ASP A 531 -18.72 12.52 30.41
N VAL A 532 -19.44 11.89 31.32
CA VAL A 532 -20.90 12.04 31.48
C VAL A 532 -21.23 12.53 32.88
N TYR A 533 -21.84 13.70 32.94
CA TYR A 533 -22.38 14.27 34.17
C TYR A 533 -23.88 14.40 34.02
N MET A 534 -24.67 13.69 34.82
CA MET A 534 -26.12 13.70 34.75
C MET A 534 -26.74 13.98 36.12
N LEU A 535 -27.53 15.02 36.21
CA LEU A 535 -28.35 15.34 37.38
C LEU A 535 -29.79 14.93 37.11
N ILE A 536 -30.30 13.99 37.92
CA ILE A 536 -31.72 13.63 37.94
C ILE A 536 -32.36 14.30 39.17
N ALA A 537 -33.21 15.31 38.95
CA ALA A 537 -33.87 16.04 40.00
C ALA A 537 -35.28 16.46 39.59
N ALA A 538 -36.22 16.59 40.57
CA ALA A 538 -37.53 17.14 40.30
C ALA A 538 -37.41 18.60 39.77
N SER A 539 -38.31 19.01 38.91
CA SER A 539 -38.27 20.21 38.06
C SER A 539 -38.17 21.58 38.79
N SER A 540 -38.04 21.61 40.11
CA SER A 540 -37.95 22.82 40.93
C SER A 540 -36.52 23.29 41.25
N CYS A 541 -35.46 22.52 40.86
CA CYS A 541 -34.08 22.86 41.16
C CYS A 541 -33.32 23.29 39.91
N ARG A 542 -33.44 24.57 39.51
CA ARG A 542 -32.56 25.18 38.53
C ARG A 542 -31.24 25.57 39.23
N LEU A 543 -30.25 24.74 39.14
CA LEU A 543 -28.87 25.14 39.47
C LEU A 543 -28.34 26.05 38.34
N PRO A 544 -27.63 27.15 38.67
CA PRO A 544 -27.03 27.97 37.63
C PRO A 544 -25.97 27.17 36.87
N LEU A 545 -25.96 27.29 35.57
CA LEU A 545 -24.92 26.76 34.68
C LEU A 545 -23.52 27.20 35.15
N VAL A 546 -22.77 26.33 35.79
CA VAL A 546 -21.36 26.55 35.99
C VAL A 546 -20.64 26.12 34.72
N TYR A 547 -20.24 27.09 33.94
CA TYR A 547 -19.36 26.93 32.80
C TYR A 547 -18.05 26.31 33.29
N VAL A 548 -17.81 25.02 33.01
CA VAL A 548 -16.50 24.42 33.20
C VAL A 548 -15.63 24.84 32.00
N ARG A 549 -14.85 25.91 32.26
CA ARG A 549 -13.80 26.34 31.32
C ARG A 549 -12.83 25.19 31.06
N ARG A 550 -12.57 24.91 29.80
CA ARG A 550 -11.47 24.03 29.34
C ARG A 550 -10.20 24.34 30.14
N LEU A 551 -9.70 23.38 30.88
CA LEU A 551 -8.28 23.30 31.20
C LEU A 551 -7.59 22.62 30.02
N ARG A 552 -6.61 23.31 29.44
CA ARG A 552 -5.79 22.90 28.31
C ARG A 552 -4.86 21.74 28.74
#